data_405168ff77f5d08f7d2d0bc083af8ca4
#
_entry.id   405168ff77f5d08f7d2d0bc083af8ca4
#
_cell.length_a   1.000
_cell.length_b   1.000
_cell.length_c   1.000
_cell.angle_alpha   90.00
_cell.angle_beta   90.00
_cell.angle_gamma   90.00
#
_symmetry.space_group_name_H-M   'P 1'
#
loop_
_entity.id
_entity.type
_entity.pdbx_description
1 polymer ?
#
loop_
_entity_poly.entity_id
_entity_poly.type
_entity_poly.pdbx_seq_one_letter_code
_entity_poly.pdbx_strand_id
1 'polypeptide(L)'
;MKKLKSKSIYITILLMALTLFPVGAFAKEYQVKDVPNVLLKDARQRVSDPEGLLSPLARDSVNRMLASLKSEDGAEVAVVMLPSIGDADLFEFAHELFRSWGIGNKKSNRGLLLLYVADIRRVRFTVGDGLEGTMTDAACKRIIERTMIPYFKKGDTDGGVVAGISAACERIRGAGEAEEAASDEEDIDILTALFVVGGMILAFFVIVALVNRATRKCKYCGKVALRLVNTDTYKKNGRKYKRETLICGNCGKLTERVHDITDDDNGAAAAGFIAGAMLGGGRHRGGFGGGGGFSGGSWGGGTTSGGGASGGW
;
A
#
# COMPACT_ATOMS: atom_id res chain seq x y z
N MET A 1 23.30 -3.59 71.33
CA MET A 1 22.03 -4.03 70.74
C MET A 1 21.52 -3.14 69.55
N LYS A 2 21.90 -1.86 69.41
CA LYS A 2 21.46 -0.98 68.28
C LYS A 2 22.06 -1.33 66.90
N LYS A 3 23.32 -1.85 66.82
CA LYS A 3 23.97 -2.22 65.54
C LYS A 3 23.41 -3.46 64.84
N LEU A 4 22.78 -4.41 65.60
CA LEU A 4 22.18 -5.61 65.00
C LEU A 4 20.85 -5.30 64.29
N LYS A 5 20.03 -4.37 64.85
CA LYS A 5 18.75 -3.97 64.24
C LYS A 5 18.96 -3.24 62.89
N SER A 6 20.03 -2.47 62.75
CA SER A 6 20.35 -1.76 61.49
C SER A 6 20.68 -2.76 60.35
N LYS A 7 21.51 -3.75 60.63
CA LYS A 7 21.86 -4.76 59.58
C LYS A 7 20.68 -5.58 59.12
N SER A 8 19.72 -5.91 60.00
CA SER A 8 18.49 -6.64 59.66
C SER A 8 17.60 -5.82 58.73
N ILE A 9 17.52 -4.47 58.91
CA ILE A 9 16.74 -3.60 58.08
C ILE A 9 17.35 -3.50 56.65
N TYR A 10 18.68 -3.42 56.54
CA TYR A 10 19.34 -3.40 55.22
C TYR A 10 19.16 -4.72 54.45
N ILE A 11 19.17 -5.87 55.16
CA ILE A 11 18.91 -7.19 54.53
C ILE A 11 17.48 -7.29 54.06
N THR A 12 16.49 -6.82 54.80
CA THR A 12 15.09 -6.81 54.37
C THR A 12 14.84 -5.87 53.19
N ILE A 13 15.46 -4.69 53.17
CA ILE A 13 15.38 -3.76 52.03
C ILE A 13 16.04 -4.36 50.79
N LEU A 14 17.21 -5.01 50.94
CA LEU A 14 17.90 -5.70 49.84
C LEU A 14 17.10 -6.85 49.29
N LEU A 15 16.48 -7.68 50.14
CA LEU A 15 15.58 -8.73 49.73
C LEU A 15 14.31 -8.21 49.04
N MET A 16 13.75 -7.11 49.50
CA MET A 16 12.60 -6.45 48.90
C MET A 16 12.97 -5.79 47.56
N ALA A 17 14.15 -5.25 47.39
CA ALA A 17 14.68 -4.72 46.14
C ALA A 17 14.93 -5.84 45.10
N LEU A 18 15.36 -7.03 45.56
CA LEU A 18 15.59 -8.18 44.68
C LEU A 18 14.29 -8.77 44.11
N THR A 19 13.16 -8.62 44.85
CA THR A 19 11.83 -9.07 44.36
C THR A 19 11.15 -8.08 43.38
N LEU A 20 11.67 -6.85 43.30
CA LEU A 20 11.19 -5.79 42.39
C LEU A 20 11.93 -5.77 41.04
N PHE A 21 12.90 -6.65 40.82
CA PHE A 21 13.47 -6.81 39.48
C PHE A 21 12.41 -7.48 38.61
N PRO A 22 11.83 -6.77 37.62
CA PRO A 22 10.96 -7.44 36.66
C PRO A 22 11.86 -8.44 35.93
N VAL A 23 11.57 -9.72 36.10
CA VAL A 23 12.08 -10.75 35.19
C VAL A 23 11.50 -10.36 33.82
N GLY A 24 12.29 -9.65 33.02
CA GLY A 24 11.93 -9.32 31.65
C GLY A 24 11.61 -10.64 30.95
N ALA A 25 10.35 -10.90 30.73
CA ALA A 25 9.92 -12.00 29.88
C ALA A 25 10.39 -11.65 28.47
N PHE A 26 11.60 -12.09 28.09
CA PHE A 26 12.03 -12.05 26.70
C PHE A 26 11.04 -12.87 25.89
N ALA A 27 10.35 -12.22 24.96
CA ALA A 27 9.50 -12.91 24.03
C ALA A 27 10.36 -13.94 23.26
N LYS A 28 9.88 -15.16 23.15
CA LYS A 28 10.59 -16.21 22.42
C LYS A 28 10.63 -15.82 20.94
N GLU A 29 11.84 -15.71 20.41
CA GLU A 29 12.09 -15.43 19.00
C GLU A 29 11.95 -16.71 18.17
N TYR A 30 11.30 -16.59 17.01
CA TYR A 30 11.11 -17.67 16.07
C TYR A 30 11.87 -17.40 14.77
N GLN A 31 12.57 -18.41 14.28
CA GLN A 31 13.05 -18.47 12.91
C GLN A 31 12.03 -19.26 12.06
N VAL A 32 12.02 -19.09 10.76
CA VAL A 32 11.07 -19.76 9.84
C VAL A 32 11.03 -21.28 10.06
N LYS A 33 12.19 -21.90 10.24
CA LYS A 33 12.33 -23.36 10.49
C LYS A 33 11.74 -23.82 11.83
N ASP A 34 11.63 -22.91 12.82
CA ASP A 34 11.18 -23.23 14.18
C ASP A 34 9.66 -23.08 14.32
N VAL A 35 9.00 -22.46 13.33
CA VAL A 35 7.53 -22.29 13.33
C VAL A 35 6.85 -23.65 13.12
N PRO A 36 6.01 -24.11 14.06
CA PRO A 36 5.36 -25.41 13.94
C PRO A 36 4.39 -25.46 12.76
N ASN A 37 4.62 -26.30 11.78
CA ASN A 37 3.63 -26.56 10.73
C ASN A 37 2.59 -27.55 11.26
N VAL A 38 1.51 -26.99 11.81
CA VAL A 38 0.45 -27.76 12.49
C VAL A 38 -0.33 -28.67 11.54
N LEU A 39 -0.42 -28.31 10.26
CA LEU A 39 -1.12 -29.12 9.26
C LEU A 39 -0.47 -30.49 9.05
N LEU A 40 0.85 -30.61 9.24
CA LEU A 40 1.57 -31.87 9.13
C LEU A 40 1.20 -32.84 10.25
N LYS A 41 0.71 -32.32 11.39
CA LYS A 41 0.30 -33.11 12.54
C LYS A 41 -1.20 -33.44 12.54
N ASP A 42 -2.03 -32.45 12.17
CA ASP A 42 -3.48 -32.61 12.08
C ASP A 42 -3.99 -31.81 10.86
N ALA A 43 -4.50 -32.49 9.85
CA ALA A 43 -5.02 -31.93 8.62
C ALA A 43 -6.19 -30.92 8.82
N ARG A 44 -6.78 -30.84 10.01
CA ARG A 44 -7.82 -29.89 10.38
C ARG A 44 -7.27 -28.59 10.96
N GLN A 45 -6.01 -28.60 11.40
CA GLN A 45 -5.36 -27.45 12.01
C GLN A 45 -4.69 -26.60 10.93
N ARG A 46 -5.00 -25.31 10.91
CA ARG A 46 -4.46 -24.29 9.99
C ARG A 46 -3.89 -23.08 10.71
N VAL A 47 -4.08 -23.03 12.04
CA VAL A 47 -3.60 -21.96 12.91
C VAL A 47 -2.39 -22.48 13.69
N SER A 48 -1.21 -21.96 13.40
CA SER A 48 0.02 -22.16 14.16
C SER A 48 0.15 -21.05 15.19
N ASP A 49 -0.10 -21.37 16.44
CA ASP A 49 -0.06 -20.46 17.59
C ASP A 49 0.67 -21.17 18.75
N PRO A 50 2.01 -21.23 18.68
CA PRO A 50 2.80 -22.03 19.62
C PRO A 50 2.79 -21.48 21.06
N GLU A 51 2.55 -20.17 21.23
CA GLU A 51 2.56 -19.53 22.55
C GLU A 51 1.14 -19.15 23.04
N GLY A 52 0.10 -19.51 22.31
CA GLY A 52 -1.29 -19.29 22.71
C GLY A 52 -1.70 -17.83 22.73
N LEU A 53 -1.31 -17.08 21.71
CA LEU A 53 -1.70 -15.66 21.52
C LEU A 53 -3.19 -15.50 21.19
N LEU A 54 -3.83 -16.56 20.67
CA LEU A 54 -5.27 -16.66 20.47
C LEU A 54 -5.91 -17.52 21.53
N SER A 55 -7.11 -17.17 21.94
CA SER A 55 -7.91 -18.07 22.76
C SER A 55 -8.24 -19.36 22.01
N PRO A 56 -8.45 -20.48 22.71
CA PRO A 56 -8.87 -21.72 22.07
C PRO A 56 -10.13 -21.58 21.22
N LEU A 57 -11.08 -20.76 21.67
CA LEU A 57 -12.34 -20.51 20.96
C LEU A 57 -12.12 -19.77 19.63
N ALA A 58 -11.28 -18.73 19.63
CA ALA A 58 -10.94 -17.98 18.41
C ALA A 58 -10.20 -18.88 17.42
N ARG A 59 -9.20 -19.65 17.90
CA ARG A 59 -8.44 -20.61 17.08
C ARG A 59 -9.35 -21.66 16.44
N ASP A 60 -10.28 -22.25 17.20
CA ASP A 60 -11.22 -23.25 16.67
C ASP A 60 -12.20 -22.62 15.67
N SER A 61 -12.61 -21.36 15.88
CA SER A 61 -13.46 -20.63 14.95
C SER A 61 -12.73 -20.39 13.62
N VAL A 62 -11.48 -19.92 13.67
CA VAL A 62 -10.64 -19.73 12.49
C VAL A 62 -10.43 -21.05 11.75
N ASN A 63 -10.06 -22.12 12.45
CA ASN A 63 -9.86 -23.44 11.84
C ASN A 63 -11.11 -23.93 11.09
N ARG A 64 -12.32 -23.74 11.66
CA ARG A 64 -13.58 -24.10 11.00
C ARG A 64 -13.82 -23.29 9.73
N MET A 65 -13.64 -21.96 9.79
CA MET A 65 -13.80 -21.08 8.61
C MET A 65 -12.85 -21.47 7.47
N LEU A 66 -11.59 -21.76 7.81
CA LEU A 66 -10.57 -22.16 6.84
C LEU A 66 -10.80 -23.56 6.26
N ALA A 67 -11.35 -24.48 7.05
CA ALA A 67 -11.73 -25.81 6.58
C ALA A 67 -12.91 -25.73 5.59
N SER A 68 -13.93 -24.91 5.89
CA SER A 68 -15.06 -24.63 5.00
C SER A 68 -14.58 -24.01 3.68
N LEU A 69 -13.76 -22.95 3.74
CA LEU A 69 -13.20 -22.32 2.55
C LEU A 69 -12.44 -23.32 1.66
N LYS A 70 -11.60 -24.18 2.25
CA LYS A 70 -10.89 -25.19 1.46
C LYS A 70 -11.82 -26.16 0.76
N SER A 71 -12.91 -26.58 1.41
CA SER A 71 -13.87 -27.52 0.83
C SER A 71 -14.72 -26.92 -0.29
N GLU A 72 -15.03 -25.62 -0.17
CA GLU A 72 -15.91 -24.89 -1.09
C GLU A 72 -15.16 -24.31 -2.28
N ASP A 73 -14.00 -23.70 -2.06
CA ASP A 73 -13.25 -22.91 -3.03
C ASP A 73 -11.89 -23.55 -3.40
N GLY A 74 -11.38 -24.44 -2.58
CA GLY A 74 -10.06 -25.08 -2.75
C GLY A 74 -8.89 -24.18 -2.37
N ALA A 75 -9.13 -22.99 -1.82
CA ALA A 75 -8.08 -22.10 -1.31
C ALA A 75 -7.46 -22.66 -0.02
N GLU A 76 -6.15 -22.57 0.08
CA GLU A 76 -5.39 -22.99 1.26
C GLU A 76 -4.91 -21.79 2.05
N VAL A 77 -5.41 -21.62 3.26
CA VAL A 77 -5.09 -20.50 4.13
C VAL A 77 -4.41 -21.00 5.40
N ALA A 78 -3.28 -20.38 5.74
CA ALA A 78 -2.57 -20.57 6.99
C ALA A 78 -2.60 -19.30 7.83
N VAL A 79 -2.73 -19.47 9.15
CA VAL A 79 -2.60 -18.38 10.12
C VAL A 79 -1.45 -18.71 11.05
N VAL A 80 -0.52 -17.77 11.22
CA VAL A 80 0.65 -17.93 12.08
C VAL A 80 0.71 -16.76 13.05
N MET A 81 0.72 -17.09 14.34
CA MET A 81 0.75 -16.15 15.45
C MET A 81 2.06 -16.31 16.19
N LEU A 82 2.92 -15.31 16.17
CA LEU A 82 4.25 -15.36 16.80
C LEU A 82 4.43 -14.22 17.81
N PRO A 83 5.08 -14.47 18.93
CA PRO A 83 5.44 -13.43 19.89
C PRO A 83 6.53 -12.50 19.34
N SER A 84 7.53 -13.04 18.63
CA SER A 84 8.65 -12.31 18.06
C SER A 84 9.27 -13.09 16.88
N ILE A 85 9.82 -12.34 15.92
CA ILE A 85 10.67 -12.84 14.83
C ILE A 85 12.10 -12.30 14.92
N GLY A 86 12.47 -11.69 16.07
CA GLY A 86 13.75 -11.03 16.26
C GLY A 86 13.94 -9.87 15.29
N ASP A 87 15.15 -9.73 14.76
CA ASP A 87 15.52 -8.67 13.81
C ASP A 87 15.13 -8.99 12.35
N ALA A 88 14.39 -10.08 12.10
CA ALA A 88 14.01 -10.47 10.74
C ALA A 88 13.01 -9.48 10.14
N ASP A 89 13.16 -9.20 8.85
CA ASP A 89 12.17 -8.43 8.11
C ASP A 89 10.86 -9.20 7.98
N LEU A 90 9.74 -8.53 8.25
CA LEU A 90 8.42 -9.15 8.26
C LEU A 90 8.02 -9.72 6.89
N PHE A 91 8.38 -9.02 5.81
CA PHE A 91 8.07 -9.44 4.45
C PHE A 91 8.85 -10.71 4.10
N GLU A 92 10.18 -10.67 4.30
CA GLU A 92 11.06 -11.80 3.97
C GLU A 92 10.70 -13.02 4.80
N PHE A 93 10.44 -12.84 6.10
CA PHE A 93 10.02 -13.94 6.98
C PHE A 93 8.71 -14.58 6.50
N ALA A 94 7.70 -13.77 6.20
CA ALA A 94 6.40 -14.29 5.73
C ALA A 94 6.53 -14.97 4.35
N HIS A 95 7.34 -14.42 3.46
CA HIS A 95 7.58 -14.96 2.13
C HIS A 95 8.32 -16.31 2.20
N GLU A 96 9.38 -16.40 3.00
CA GLU A 96 10.13 -17.64 3.22
C GLU A 96 9.25 -18.70 3.89
N LEU A 97 8.45 -18.32 4.90
CA LEU A 97 7.52 -19.22 5.57
C LEU A 97 6.46 -19.76 4.60
N PHE A 98 5.87 -18.89 3.78
CA PHE A 98 4.89 -19.28 2.76
C PHE A 98 5.48 -20.32 1.80
N ARG A 99 6.68 -20.09 1.32
CA ARG A 99 7.38 -20.98 0.38
C ARG A 99 7.82 -22.29 1.04
N SER A 100 8.37 -22.22 2.26
CA SER A 100 8.85 -23.42 2.98
C SER A 100 7.72 -24.38 3.32
N TRP A 101 6.51 -23.83 3.63
CA TRP A 101 5.33 -24.67 3.85
C TRP A 101 4.65 -25.08 2.55
N GLY A 102 4.88 -24.35 1.44
CA GLY A 102 4.24 -24.61 0.16
C GLY A 102 2.74 -24.35 0.20
N ILE A 103 2.32 -23.22 0.85
CA ILE A 103 0.91 -22.88 1.04
C ILE A 103 0.25 -22.63 -0.33
N GLY A 104 -0.86 -23.33 -0.60
CA GLY A 104 -1.57 -23.28 -1.86
C GLY A 104 -1.42 -24.55 -2.71
N ASN A 105 -2.36 -24.77 -3.61
CA ASN A 105 -2.38 -25.93 -4.48
C ASN A 105 -1.40 -25.75 -5.65
N LYS A 106 -0.58 -26.76 -5.96
CA LYS A 106 0.37 -26.74 -7.11
C LYS A 106 -0.24 -26.38 -8.44
N LYS A 107 -1.53 -26.68 -8.65
CA LYS A 107 -2.22 -26.41 -9.93
C LYS A 107 -2.82 -25.01 -9.96
N SER A 108 -3.40 -24.55 -8.86
CA SER A 108 -4.15 -23.31 -8.79
C SER A 108 -3.40 -22.18 -8.09
N ASN A 109 -2.35 -22.47 -7.30
CA ASN A 109 -1.59 -21.52 -6.47
C ASN A 109 -2.48 -20.65 -5.55
N ARG A 110 -3.68 -21.16 -5.19
CA ARG A 110 -4.65 -20.44 -4.35
C ARG A 110 -4.26 -20.61 -2.88
N GLY A 111 -3.25 -19.85 -2.46
CA GLY A 111 -2.70 -19.85 -1.12
C GLY A 111 -2.76 -18.48 -0.46
N LEU A 112 -2.97 -18.43 0.87
CA LEU A 112 -2.94 -17.20 1.66
C LEU A 112 -2.28 -17.51 3.02
N LEU A 113 -1.34 -16.66 3.44
CA LEU A 113 -0.76 -16.68 4.77
C LEU A 113 -1.10 -15.40 5.51
N LEU A 114 -1.65 -15.52 6.72
CA LEU A 114 -1.69 -14.42 7.68
C LEU A 114 -0.59 -14.64 8.70
N LEU A 115 0.38 -13.73 8.78
CA LEU A 115 1.40 -13.67 9.82
C LEU A 115 1.13 -12.50 10.76
N TYR A 116 0.98 -12.80 12.05
CA TYR A 116 0.87 -11.82 13.13
C TYR A 116 2.09 -11.91 14.03
N VAL A 117 2.71 -10.78 14.35
CA VAL A 117 3.89 -10.68 15.21
C VAL A 117 3.62 -9.67 16.31
N ALA A 118 3.63 -10.16 17.56
CA ALA A 118 3.12 -9.41 18.70
C ALA A 118 4.06 -8.29 19.16
N ASP A 119 5.35 -8.54 19.24
CA ASP A 119 6.36 -7.59 19.76
C ASP A 119 6.46 -6.31 18.91
N ILE A 120 6.49 -6.48 17.58
CA ILE A 120 6.54 -5.35 16.62
C ILE A 120 5.16 -4.81 16.27
N ARG A 121 4.07 -5.41 16.82
CA ARG A 121 2.67 -5.04 16.55
C ARG A 121 2.37 -4.96 15.06
N ARG A 122 2.69 -5.99 14.32
CA ARG A 122 2.47 -6.04 12.87
C ARG A 122 1.77 -7.30 12.45
N VAL A 123 0.99 -7.14 11.39
CA VAL A 123 0.30 -8.22 10.70
C VAL A 123 0.56 -8.10 9.20
N ARG A 124 0.68 -9.24 8.53
CA ARG A 124 0.89 -9.31 7.09
C ARG A 124 0.05 -10.43 6.47
N PHE A 125 -0.61 -10.12 5.35
CA PHE A 125 -1.06 -11.11 4.39
C PHE A 125 0.04 -11.34 3.34
N THR A 126 0.30 -12.60 3.02
CA THR A 126 1.10 -13.01 1.86
C THR A 126 0.21 -13.88 0.97
N VAL A 127 0.12 -13.50 -0.29
CA VAL A 127 -0.85 -14.04 -1.25
C VAL A 127 -0.13 -14.90 -2.28
N GLY A 128 -0.67 -16.08 -2.57
CA GLY A 128 -0.20 -16.93 -3.66
C GLY A 128 -0.73 -16.44 -5.01
N ASP A 129 0.04 -16.70 -6.07
CA ASP A 129 -0.21 -16.17 -7.43
C ASP A 129 -1.65 -16.43 -7.93
N GLY A 130 -2.29 -17.53 -7.51
CA GLY A 130 -3.66 -17.88 -7.90
C GLY A 130 -4.76 -17.11 -7.15
N LEU A 131 -4.41 -16.35 -6.12
CA LEU A 131 -5.35 -15.47 -5.39
C LEU A 131 -5.09 -13.99 -5.62
N GLU A 132 -4.03 -13.58 -6.33
CA GLU A 132 -3.68 -12.17 -6.52
C GLU A 132 -4.81 -11.36 -7.18
N GLY A 133 -5.58 -11.97 -8.08
CA GLY A 133 -6.74 -11.33 -8.71
C GLY A 133 -7.89 -11.04 -7.75
N THR A 134 -8.04 -11.86 -6.69
CA THR A 134 -9.12 -11.74 -5.68
C THR A 134 -8.62 -11.01 -4.43
N MET A 135 -7.47 -11.42 -3.91
CA MET A 135 -6.81 -10.86 -2.74
C MET A 135 -5.69 -9.92 -3.18
N THR A 136 -6.05 -8.82 -3.86
CA THR A 136 -5.09 -7.78 -4.28
C THR A 136 -4.42 -7.14 -3.07
N ASP A 137 -3.26 -6.48 -3.28
CA ASP A 137 -2.57 -5.75 -2.22
C ASP A 137 -3.48 -4.70 -1.57
N ALA A 138 -4.28 -4.01 -2.37
CA ALA A 138 -5.26 -3.04 -1.89
C ALA A 138 -6.34 -3.69 -1.01
N ALA A 139 -6.84 -4.86 -1.39
CA ALA A 139 -7.82 -5.61 -0.61
C ALA A 139 -7.22 -6.10 0.71
N CYS A 140 -6.03 -6.68 0.69
CA CYS A 140 -5.30 -7.09 1.88
C CYS A 140 -5.09 -5.91 2.84
N LYS A 141 -4.63 -4.77 2.30
CA LYS A 141 -4.43 -3.54 3.08
C LYS A 141 -5.74 -3.05 3.71
N ARG A 142 -6.83 -3.06 2.96
CA ARG A 142 -8.16 -2.65 3.45
C ARG A 142 -8.64 -3.55 4.60
N ILE A 143 -8.53 -4.87 4.46
CA ILE A 143 -8.89 -5.82 5.52
C ILE A 143 -8.06 -5.55 6.78
N ILE A 144 -6.74 -5.38 6.65
CA ILE A 144 -5.88 -5.08 7.78
C ILE A 144 -6.28 -3.77 8.44
N GLU A 145 -6.36 -2.67 7.69
CA GLU A 145 -6.55 -1.33 8.23
C GLU A 145 -7.95 -1.09 8.77
N ARG A 146 -8.99 -1.54 8.03
CA ARG A 146 -10.39 -1.25 8.38
C ARG A 146 -11.02 -2.31 9.28
N THR A 147 -10.59 -3.59 9.14
CA THR A 147 -11.21 -4.69 9.88
C THR A 147 -10.36 -5.14 11.06
N MET A 148 -9.04 -5.37 10.90
CA MET A 148 -8.22 -5.97 11.95
C MET A 148 -7.66 -4.95 12.96
N ILE A 149 -7.03 -3.87 12.47
CA ILE A 149 -6.35 -2.87 13.31
C ILE A 149 -7.27 -2.23 14.37
N PRO A 150 -8.56 -1.91 14.10
CA PRO A 150 -9.45 -1.38 15.12
C PRO A 150 -9.62 -2.27 16.36
N TYR A 151 -9.62 -3.60 16.18
CA TYR A 151 -9.62 -4.57 17.28
C TYR A 151 -8.27 -4.61 17.99
N PHE A 152 -7.17 -4.68 17.25
CA PHE A 152 -5.81 -4.73 17.82
C PHE A 152 -5.50 -3.50 18.68
N LYS A 153 -5.94 -2.31 18.26
CA LYS A 153 -5.83 -1.08 19.06
C LYS A 153 -6.58 -1.13 20.38
N LYS A 154 -7.63 -1.95 20.48
CA LYS A 154 -8.38 -2.19 21.72
C LYS A 154 -7.81 -3.34 22.55
N GLY A 155 -6.74 -4.00 22.09
CA GLY A 155 -6.17 -5.18 22.72
C GLY A 155 -6.93 -6.47 22.43
N ASP A 156 -7.93 -6.44 21.54
CA ASP A 156 -8.73 -7.60 21.15
C ASP A 156 -8.07 -8.32 19.96
N THR A 157 -7.08 -9.15 20.25
CA THR A 157 -6.37 -9.94 19.23
C THR A 157 -7.30 -10.98 18.61
N ASP A 158 -8.12 -11.64 19.40
CA ASP A 158 -9.06 -12.66 18.96
C ASP A 158 -10.06 -12.08 17.93
N GLY A 159 -10.73 -10.99 18.31
CA GLY A 159 -11.70 -10.33 17.44
C GLY A 159 -11.07 -9.84 16.14
N GLY A 160 -9.87 -9.28 16.21
CA GLY A 160 -9.14 -8.80 15.02
C GLY A 160 -8.79 -9.90 14.03
N VAL A 161 -8.28 -11.04 14.53
CA VAL A 161 -7.90 -12.17 13.66
C VAL A 161 -9.15 -12.84 13.09
N VAL A 162 -10.17 -13.10 13.92
CA VAL A 162 -11.43 -13.73 13.47
C VAL A 162 -12.12 -12.87 12.41
N ALA A 163 -12.26 -11.57 12.65
CA ALA A 163 -12.88 -10.65 11.70
C ALA A 163 -12.08 -10.53 10.38
N GLY A 164 -10.73 -10.44 10.49
CA GLY A 164 -9.87 -10.37 9.31
C GLY A 164 -9.91 -11.62 8.44
N ILE A 165 -9.91 -12.80 9.08
CA ILE A 165 -10.03 -14.08 8.36
C ILE A 165 -11.43 -14.26 7.76
N SER A 166 -12.50 -13.84 8.46
CA SER A 166 -13.86 -13.85 7.90
C SER A 166 -13.94 -13.02 6.63
N ALA A 167 -13.46 -11.77 6.69
CA ALA A 167 -13.44 -10.88 5.53
C ALA A 167 -12.61 -11.44 4.36
N ALA A 168 -11.45 -12.06 4.65
CA ALA A 168 -10.65 -12.72 3.64
C ALA A 168 -11.38 -13.92 3.01
N CYS A 169 -12.05 -14.75 3.82
CA CYS A 169 -12.84 -15.88 3.31
C CYS A 169 -14.02 -15.42 2.43
N GLU A 170 -14.75 -14.38 2.83
CA GLU A 170 -15.86 -13.82 2.07
C GLU A 170 -15.39 -13.30 0.72
N ARG A 171 -14.27 -12.58 0.73
CA ARG A 171 -13.68 -12.08 -0.51
C ARG A 171 -13.21 -13.18 -1.45
N ILE A 172 -12.54 -14.22 -0.93
CA ILE A 172 -12.09 -15.36 -1.72
C ILE A 172 -13.27 -16.10 -2.36
N ARG A 173 -14.43 -16.15 -1.70
CA ARG A 173 -15.67 -16.72 -2.24
C ARG A 173 -16.37 -15.86 -3.31
N GLY A 174 -15.84 -14.69 -3.63
CA GLY A 174 -16.43 -13.78 -4.60
C GLY A 174 -17.56 -12.89 -4.05
N ALA A 175 -17.91 -12.98 -2.77
CA ALA A 175 -18.92 -12.13 -2.16
C ALA A 175 -18.44 -10.68 -1.99
N GLY A 176 -17.12 -10.44 -2.09
CA GLY A 176 -16.51 -9.11 -1.90
C GLY A 176 -16.47 -8.22 -3.14
N GLU A 177 -16.76 -8.75 -4.34
CA GLU A 177 -16.69 -7.94 -5.57
C GLU A 177 -17.81 -6.90 -5.68
N ALA A 178 -18.99 -7.20 -5.10
CA ALA A 178 -20.12 -6.28 -5.10
C ALA A 178 -19.93 -5.06 -4.18
N GLU A 179 -19.12 -5.19 -3.12
CA GLU A 179 -18.90 -4.14 -2.12
C GLU A 179 -17.75 -3.21 -2.52
N GLU A 180 -16.82 -3.68 -3.37
CA GLU A 180 -15.71 -2.88 -3.89
C GLU A 180 -16.17 -1.87 -4.96
N ALA A 181 -17.16 -2.25 -5.77
CA ALA A 181 -17.83 -1.36 -6.73
C ALA A 181 -18.66 -0.26 -6.02
N ALA A 182 -19.11 -0.51 -4.79
CA ALA A 182 -19.95 0.42 -4.03
C ALA A 182 -19.18 1.37 -3.10
N SER A 183 -17.88 1.09 -2.80
CA SER A 183 -17.13 1.84 -1.78
C SER A 183 -16.06 2.79 -2.33
N ASP A 184 -15.74 2.74 -3.63
CA ASP A 184 -14.81 3.66 -4.30
C ASP A 184 -15.53 4.75 -5.12
N GLU A 185 -16.86 4.70 -5.21
CA GLU A 185 -17.65 5.87 -5.52
C GLU A 185 -17.80 6.71 -4.23
N GLU A 186 -16.79 7.54 -3.91
CA GLU A 186 -17.14 8.86 -3.41
C GLU A 186 -18.03 9.43 -4.52
N ASP A 187 -19.34 9.46 -4.27
CA ASP A 187 -20.32 10.16 -5.09
C ASP A 187 -19.88 11.62 -5.27
N ILE A 188 -18.95 11.84 -6.17
CA ILE A 188 -18.81 13.15 -6.79
C ILE A 188 -20.06 13.23 -7.67
N ASP A 189 -21.11 13.79 -7.07
CA ASP A 189 -22.35 14.09 -7.74
C ASP A 189 -22.00 14.68 -9.12
N ILE A 190 -22.45 14.06 -10.21
CA ILE A 190 -22.15 14.47 -11.60
C ILE A 190 -22.35 15.98 -11.76
N LEU A 191 -23.32 16.55 -11.03
CA LEU A 191 -23.51 17.98 -10.92
C LEU A 191 -22.30 18.70 -10.32
N THR A 192 -21.69 18.18 -9.26
CA THR A 192 -20.51 18.80 -8.60
C THR A 192 -19.30 18.72 -9.52
N ALA A 193 -19.07 17.61 -10.22
CA ALA A 193 -18.01 17.46 -11.22
C ALA A 193 -18.21 18.44 -12.39
N LEU A 194 -19.44 18.60 -12.90
CA LEU A 194 -19.77 19.56 -13.94
C LEU A 194 -19.56 21.01 -13.48
N PHE A 195 -19.89 21.37 -12.24
CA PHE A 195 -19.63 22.70 -11.69
C PHE A 195 -18.12 22.98 -11.52
N VAL A 196 -17.33 22.02 -11.05
CA VAL A 196 -15.88 22.18 -10.90
C VAL A 196 -15.21 22.31 -12.26
N VAL A 197 -15.51 21.43 -13.22
CA VAL A 197 -14.94 21.49 -14.58
C VAL A 197 -15.42 22.74 -15.32
N GLY A 198 -16.70 23.06 -15.25
CA GLY A 198 -17.28 24.27 -15.84
C GLY A 198 -16.67 25.55 -15.25
N GLY A 199 -16.48 25.60 -13.93
CA GLY A 199 -15.82 26.69 -13.22
C GLY A 199 -14.37 26.86 -13.63
N MET A 200 -13.60 25.78 -13.79
CA MET A 200 -12.21 25.84 -14.28
C MET A 200 -12.13 26.34 -15.72
N ILE A 201 -13.02 25.88 -16.60
CA ILE A 201 -13.08 26.34 -17.99
C ILE A 201 -13.40 27.83 -18.04
N LEU A 202 -14.41 28.27 -17.28
CA LEU A 202 -14.78 29.68 -17.20
C LEU A 202 -13.62 30.54 -16.67
N ALA A 203 -12.96 30.12 -15.59
CA ALA A 203 -11.80 30.79 -15.02
C ALA A 203 -10.65 30.89 -16.05
N PHE A 204 -10.40 29.82 -16.81
CA PHE A 204 -9.42 29.83 -17.88
C PHE A 204 -9.74 30.85 -18.96
N PHE A 205 -10.97 30.91 -19.45
CA PHE A 205 -11.39 31.91 -20.45
C PHE A 205 -11.32 33.35 -19.91
N VAL A 206 -11.68 33.55 -18.63
CA VAL A 206 -11.55 34.89 -17.99
C VAL A 206 -10.09 35.30 -17.90
N ILE A 207 -9.19 34.40 -17.49
CA ILE A 207 -7.75 34.69 -17.43
C ILE A 207 -7.19 35.00 -18.81
N VAL A 208 -7.54 34.21 -19.84
CA VAL A 208 -7.12 34.46 -21.23
C VAL A 208 -7.64 35.81 -21.73
N ALA A 209 -8.89 36.14 -21.43
CA ALA A 209 -9.47 37.43 -21.81
C ALA A 209 -8.78 38.61 -21.11
N LEU A 210 -8.45 38.47 -19.81
CA LEU A 210 -7.73 39.50 -19.05
C LEU A 210 -6.30 39.68 -19.57
N VAL A 211 -5.58 38.60 -19.85
CA VAL A 211 -4.22 38.62 -20.42
C VAL A 211 -4.26 39.27 -21.81
N ASN A 212 -5.20 38.85 -22.67
CA ASN A 212 -5.37 39.45 -23.99
C ASN A 212 -5.70 40.97 -23.92
N ARG A 213 -6.51 41.38 -22.93
CA ARG A 213 -6.82 42.77 -22.70
C ARG A 213 -5.59 43.55 -22.22
N ALA A 214 -4.79 43.00 -21.34
CA ALA A 214 -3.57 43.61 -20.82
C ALA A 214 -2.49 43.74 -21.91
N THR A 215 -2.32 42.70 -22.73
CA THR A 215 -1.32 42.68 -23.82
C THR A 215 -1.66 43.61 -24.98
N ARG A 216 -2.94 43.97 -25.18
CA ARG A 216 -3.38 44.88 -26.27
C ARG A 216 -3.51 46.33 -25.84
N LYS A 217 -3.20 46.68 -24.57
CA LYS A 217 -3.21 48.07 -24.11
C LYS A 217 -2.04 48.85 -24.71
N CYS A 218 -2.36 49.98 -25.30
CA CYS A 218 -1.36 50.93 -25.79
C CYS A 218 -0.72 51.67 -24.62
N LYS A 219 0.63 51.72 -24.59
CA LYS A 219 1.42 52.41 -23.55
C LYS A 219 1.20 53.92 -23.51
N TYR A 220 0.80 54.52 -24.67
CA TYR A 220 0.66 55.96 -24.81
C TYR A 220 -0.75 56.50 -24.55
N CYS A 221 -1.80 55.76 -24.94
CA CYS A 221 -3.18 56.24 -24.78
C CYS A 221 -4.04 55.36 -23.87
N GLY A 222 -3.49 54.28 -23.34
CA GLY A 222 -4.17 53.37 -22.40
C GLY A 222 -5.30 52.52 -22.98
N LYS A 223 -5.69 52.72 -24.25
CA LYS A 223 -6.76 52.00 -24.92
C LYS A 223 -6.30 50.65 -25.44
N VAL A 224 -7.20 49.66 -25.48
CA VAL A 224 -6.96 48.30 -25.99
C VAL A 224 -7.12 48.30 -27.50
N ALA A 225 -6.13 48.83 -28.25
CA ALA A 225 -6.20 49.04 -29.69
C ALA A 225 -4.90 48.70 -30.42
N LEU A 226 -3.97 47.93 -29.79
CA LEU A 226 -2.74 47.53 -30.46
C LEU A 226 -3.02 46.44 -31.49
N ARG A 227 -2.51 46.63 -32.71
CA ARG A 227 -2.53 45.66 -33.82
C ARG A 227 -1.11 45.34 -34.26
N LEU A 228 -0.82 44.06 -34.50
CA LEU A 228 0.46 43.62 -35.03
C LEU A 228 0.59 44.03 -36.49
N VAL A 229 1.69 44.69 -36.84
CA VAL A 229 2.01 45.14 -38.20
C VAL A 229 3.09 44.29 -38.83
N ASN A 230 4.16 44.00 -38.08
CA ASN A 230 5.28 43.23 -38.58
C ASN A 230 5.90 42.39 -37.46
N THR A 231 6.54 41.29 -37.85
CA THR A 231 7.28 40.37 -36.96
C THR A 231 8.60 40.01 -37.62
N ASP A 232 9.70 40.40 -37.00
CA ASP A 232 11.04 40.07 -37.46
C ASP A 232 11.78 39.25 -36.42
N THR A 233 12.58 38.26 -36.90
CA THR A 233 13.48 37.50 -36.05
C THR A 233 14.92 37.84 -36.36
N TYR A 234 15.73 38.10 -35.35
CA TYR A 234 17.15 38.42 -35.53
C TYR A 234 18.00 37.73 -34.45
N LYS A 235 19.29 37.54 -34.75
CA LYS A 235 20.28 37.02 -33.80
C LYS A 235 21.18 38.17 -33.31
N LYS A 236 21.40 38.21 -32.00
CA LYS A 236 22.34 39.13 -31.34
C LYS A 236 23.07 38.40 -30.22
N ASN A 237 24.40 38.44 -30.22
CA ASN A 237 25.26 37.80 -29.23
C ASN A 237 24.94 36.28 -29.04
N GLY A 238 24.68 35.55 -30.13
CA GLY A 238 24.37 34.12 -30.10
C GLY A 238 22.94 33.79 -29.72
N ARG A 239 22.12 34.75 -29.28
CA ARG A 239 20.72 34.56 -28.89
C ARG A 239 19.77 34.95 -30.01
N LYS A 240 18.63 34.25 -30.10
CA LYS A 240 17.56 34.55 -31.07
C LYS A 240 16.51 35.43 -30.39
N TYR A 241 16.13 36.51 -31.08
CA TYR A 241 15.10 37.44 -30.61
C TYR A 241 14.00 37.58 -31.66
N LYS A 242 12.74 37.69 -31.19
CA LYS A 242 11.57 38.01 -31.98
C LYS A 242 11.17 39.44 -31.68
N ARG A 243 11.14 40.32 -32.70
CA ARG A 243 10.66 41.68 -32.58
C ARG A 243 9.27 41.78 -33.20
N GLU A 244 8.32 42.23 -32.43
CA GLU A 244 6.95 42.53 -32.88
C GLU A 244 6.72 44.03 -32.91
N THR A 245 6.38 44.52 -34.08
CA THR A 245 6.01 45.94 -34.28
C THR A 245 4.50 46.07 -34.28
N LEU A 246 3.96 46.79 -33.30
CA LEU A 246 2.53 47.01 -33.13
C LEU A 246 2.16 48.46 -33.34
N ILE A 247 1.06 48.75 -34.06
CA ILE A 247 0.47 50.06 -34.21
C ILE A 247 -0.81 50.17 -33.36
N CYS A 248 -0.98 51.32 -32.73
CA CYS A 248 -2.22 51.61 -32.02
C CYS A 248 -3.29 52.18 -32.98
N GLY A 249 -4.41 51.46 -33.15
CA GLY A 249 -5.52 51.91 -34.00
C GLY A 249 -6.24 53.17 -33.50
N ASN A 250 -5.95 53.66 -32.25
CA ASN A 250 -6.57 54.85 -31.72
C ASN A 250 -5.65 56.12 -31.81
N CYS A 251 -4.35 55.96 -31.52
CA CYS A 251 -3.43 57.11 -31.50
C CYS A 251 -2.32 57.05 -32.59
N GLY A 252 -2.31 56.02 -33.42
CA GLY A 252 -1.36 55.82 -34.50
C GLY A 252 0.10 55.56 -34.11
N LYS A 253 0.43 55.57 -32.81
CA LYS A 253 1.81 55.37 -32.36
C LYS A 253 2.24 53.89 -32.48
N LEU A 254 3.49 53.72 -32.95
CA LEU A 254 4.16 52.40 -33.02
C LEU A 254 4.76 52.04 -31.67
N THR A 255 4.67 50.75 -31.33
CA THR A 255 5.27 50.14 -30.13
C THR A 255 6.00 48.90 -30.56
N GLU A 256 7.25 48.73 -30.17
CA GLU A 256 8.04 47.53 -30.41
C GLU A 256 8.06 46.66 -29.13
N ARG A 257 7.95 45.35 -29.29
CA ARG A 257 8.17 44.34 -28.27
C ARG A 257 9.23 43.36 -28.75
N VAL A 258 10.19 43.08 -27.89
CA VAL A 258 11.26 42.12 -28.17
C VAL A 258 11.17 40.97 -27.18
N HIS A 259 11.08 39.78 -27.70
CA HIS A 259 11.04 38.53 -26.91
C HIS A 259 12.32 37.72 -27.22
N ASP A 260 12.98 37.20 -26.17
CA ASP A 260 14.05 36.24 -26.34
C ASP A 260 13.40 34.87 -26.60
N ILE A 261 13.75 34.24 -27.71
CA ILE A 261 13.21 32.92 -28.12
C ILE A 261 14.33 31.87 -28.23
N THR A 262 15.44 32.07 -27.51
CA THR A 262 16.62 31.21 -27.62
C THR A 262 16.34 29.82 -27.09
N ASP A 263 15.46 29.68 -26.06
CA ASP A 263 15.15 28.40 -25.38
C ASP A 263 13.90 27.70 -25.93
N ASP A 264 13.16 28.32 -26.87
CA ASP A 264 11.92 27.76 -27.42
C ASP A 264 12.14 26.51 -28.31
N ASP A 265 13.36 26.32 -28.83
CA ASP A 265 13.71 25.13 -29.62
C ASP A 265 13.69 23.81 -28.79
N ASN A 266 13.68 23.87 -27.43
CA ASN A 266 13.60 22.74 -26.54
C ASN A 266 12.18 22.42 -25.99
N GLY A 267 11.23 23.34 -26.19
CA GLY A 267 9.85 23.20 -25.66
C GLY A 267 8.99 22.16 -26.40
N ALA A 268 9.31 21.86 -27.65
CA ALA A 268 8.55 20.87 -28.44
C ALA A 268 8.82 19.40 -28.03
N ALA A 269 9.91 19.13 -27.31
CA ALA A 269 10.25 17.79 -26.83
C ALA A 269 9.47 17.39 -25.57
N ALA A 270 8.99 18.35 -24.77
CA ALA A 270 8.29 18.08 -23.51
C ALA A 270 6.82 17.66 -23.72
N ALA A 271 6.18 18.10 -24.79
CA ALA A 271 4.79 17.71 -25.09
C ALA A 271 4.67 16.29 -25.70
N GLY A 272 5.74 15.74 -26.28
CA GLY A 272 5.78 14.39 -26.85
C GLY A 272 5.99 13.27 -25.83
N PHE A 273 6.51 13.58 -24.63
CA PHE A 273 6.89 12.56 -23.64
C PHE A 273 5.69 12.00 -22.85
N ILE A 274 4.59 12.74 -22.75
CA ILE A 274 3.40 12.30 -22.00
C ILE A 274 2.54 11.32 -22.81
N ALA A 275 2.61 11.32 -24.15
CA ALA A 275 1.84 10.41 -25.00
C ALA A 275 2.50 9.05 -25.24
N GLY A 276 3.80 8.90 -24.98
CA GLY A 276 4.57 7.66 -25.26
C GLY A 276 4.64 6.65 -24.13
N ALA A 277 4.28 7.04 -22.90
CA ALA A 277 4.45 6.17 -21.71
C ALA A 277 3.26 5.20 -21.45
N MET A 278 2.19 5.26 -22.25
CA MET A 278 0.99 4.40 -22.05
C MET A 278 0.89 3.16 -22.97
N LEU A 279 1.86 2.90 -23.84
CA LEU A 279 1.79 1.78 -24.80
C LEU A 279 3.11 0.99 -24.90
N GLY A 280 3.58 0.45 -23.78
CA GLY A 280 4.77 -0.42 -23.78
C GLY A 280 4.67 -1.56 -22.78
N GLY A 281 3.83 -2.55 -23.05
CA GLY A 281 3.79 -3.82 -22.33
C GLY A 281 4.94 -4.73 -22.78
N GLY A 282 5.91 -4.98 -21.92
CA GLY A 282 7.01 -5.95 -22.13
C GLY A 282 6.85 -7.17 -21.24
N ARG A 283 6.61 -8.32 -21.85
CA ARG A 283 6.57 -9.66 -21.23
C ARG A 283 7.98 -10.09 -20.84
N HIS A 284 8.18 -10.51 -19.59
CA HIS A 284 9.28 -11.39 -19.24
C HIS A 284 8.78 -12.72 -18.65
N ARG A 285 9.16 -13.77 -19.36
CA ARG A 285 8.92 -15.18 -19.09
C ARG A 285 10.24 -15.73 -18.51
N GLY A 286 10.18 -16.41 -17.36
CA GLY A 286 11.32 -17.14 -16.80
C GLY A 286 10.85 -18.12 -15.75
N GLY A 287 10.82 -19.39 -16.09
CA GLY A 287 10.50 -20.51 -15.21
C GLY A 287 11.79 -21.16 -14.70
N PHE A 288 11.64 -21.88 -13.56
CA PHE A 288 12.45 -23.04 -13.09
C PHE A 288 11.70 -23.59 -11.87
N GLY A 289 11.56 -24.75 -11.66
CA GLY A 289 11.51 -26.12 -11.77
C GLY A 289 12.12 -26.86 -10.56
N GLY A 290 11.39 -27.89 -10.04
CA GLY A 290 11.87 -29.02 -9.22
C GLY A 290 11.60 -28.83 -7.72
N GLY A 291 10.97 -29.73 -6.98
CA GLY A 291 10.78 -31.15 -7.01
C GLY A 291 11.01 -31.70 -5.61
N GLY A 292 10.16 -32.60 -5.09
CA GLY A 292 10.43 -33.41 -3.92
C GLY A 292 9.25 -33.49 -2.93
N GLY A 293 8.53 -34.61 -2.95
CA GLY A 293 7.37 -34.86 -2.11
C GLY A 293 7.71 -35.54 -0.81
N PHE A 294 6.82 -35.38 0.17
CA PHE A 294 6.62 -36.30 1.30
C PHE A 294 5.16 -36.27 1.68
N SER A 295 4.62 -37.46 2.01
CA SER A 295 3.22 -37.69 2.35
C SER A 295 2.95 -37.48 3.83
N GLY A 296 2.34 -36.42 4.14
CA GLY A 296 1.62 -35.99 5.32
C GLY A 296 0.64 -34.96 4.84
N GLY A 297 -0.35 -34.52 5.60
CA GLY A 297 -1.19 -33.41 5.13
C GLY A 297 -0.28 -32.26 4.73
N SER A 298 0.00 -32.11 3.44
CA SER A 298 0.88 -31.06 2.93
C SER A 298 0.02 -29.95 2.38
N TRP A 299 0.47 -28.72 2.57
CA TRP A 299 0.06 -27.60 1.74
C TRP A 299 0.36 -27.99 0.29
N GLY A 300 -0.50 -27.63 -0.63
CA GLY A 300 -0.47 -28.13 -1.99
C GLY A 300 0.73 -27.71 -2.84
N GLY A 301 1.72 -26.98 -2.28
CA GLY A 301 2.95 -26.58 -2.95
C GLY A 301 2.78 -25.40 -3.88
N GLY A 302 1.97 -24.42 -3.47
CA GLY A 302 1.77 -23.14 -4.17
C GLY A 302 3.00 -22.24 -4.15
N THR A 303 3.01 -21.25 -5.04
CA THR A 303 4.02 -20.20 -5.16
C THR A 303 3.41 -18.83 -4.88
N THR A 304 4.24 -17.89 -4.51
CA THR A 304 3.89 -16.47 -4.36
C THR A 304 4.98 -15.61 -4.98
N SER A 305 4.59 -14.58 -5.71
CA SER A 305 5.48 -13.51 -6.21
C SER A 305 5.72 -12.41 -5.19
N GLY A 306 5.16 -12.57 -3.96
CA GLY A 306 5.32 -11.62 -2.87
C GLY A 306 4.15 -10.65 -2.71
N GLY A 307 3.04 -10.90 -3.38
CA GLY A 307 1.80 -10.14 -3.21
C GLY A 307 1.28 -10.16 -1.78
N GLY A 308 0.47 -9.16 -1.43
CA GLY A 308 -0.13 -8.98 -0.12
C GLY A 308 0.14 -7.62 0.48
N ALA A 309 -0.25 -7.43 1.73
CA ALA A 309 -0.03 -6.18 2.44
C ALA A 309 0.31 -6.42 3.91
N SER A 310 0.93 -5.41 4.53
CA SER A 310 1.20 -5.39 5.96
C SER A 310 0.65 -4.13 6.61
N GLY A 311 0.32 -4.23 7.90
CA GLY A 311 -0.10 -3.10 8.72
C GLY A 311 0.39 -3.23 10.15
N GLY A 312 0.35 -2.11 10.89
CA GLY A 312 0.76 -2.04 12.29
C GLY A 312 -0.18 -1.15 13.10
N TRP A 313 -0.15 -1.28 14.43
CA TRP A 313 -1.03 -0.53 15.34
C TRP A 313 -0.31 -0.10 16.61
#